data_138a135dc65b9b8a18746fed7cbbbd9b
#
_entry.id   138a135dc65b9b8a18746fed7cbbbd9b
#
_cell.length_a   1.000
_cell.length_b   1.000
_cell.length_c   1.000
_cell.angle_alpha   90.00
_cell.angle_beta   90.00
_cell.angle_gamma   90.00
#
_symmetry.space_group_name_H-M   'P 1'
#
loop_
_entity.id
_entity.type
_entity.pdbx_description
1 polymer ?
#
loop_
_entity_poly.entity_id
_entity_poly.type
_entity_poly.pdbx_seq_one_letter_code
_entity_poly.pdbx_strand_id
1 'polypeptide(L)'
;MFGSHLSIAGSMVNALNEGEKLGFDCVQVFTKNQQQWKAKPLDEGMVREWLARTRELAWDSGGPDGRGGIVSHASYLINLASINDDLWRKSVDLMTDEIHRCETLAIPYLVHHPGSFVGSDLPTGLQRIEDAYAELFRRTKGFRTVSCLEGTVGAGSTIGGRFEHLAEMRERIAARTASPDRIAFCLDTCHLHAAGYDLSTRDQGRAVLAEFDQRCGLKNLKVLHVNDSKGKAASKLDRHEHIGEGWIGGAVKAHAGTGTYSLARLKKSGFAAFMAHPGLARIPKILETPKVNDPKGKPYDLTNLRRLKLLSTPNP
;
A
#
# COMPACT_ATOMS: atom_id res chain seq x y z
N MET A 1 11.55 4.65 6.31
CA MET A 1 11.93 4.20 4.96
C MET A 1 11.01 4.85 3.95
N PHE A 2 11.56 5.31 2.82
CA PHE A 2 10.79 5.91 1.72
C PHE A 2 11.04 5.14 0.44
N GLY A 3 10.00 4.89 -0.31
CA GLY A 3 10.03 4.15 -1.57
C GLY A 3 9.03 4.67 -2.58
N SER A 4 9.02 4.04 -3.73
CA SER A 4 8.04 4.29 -4.78
C SER A 4 7.64 2.99 -5.45
N HIS A 5 6.44 2.96 -6.01
CA HIS A 5 6.02 1.86 -6.89
C HIS A 5 6.73 2.03 -8.24
N LEU A 6 7.64 1.10 -8.55
CA LEU A 6 8.51 1.19 -9.71
C LEU A 6 8.26 0.05 -10.69
N SER A 7 8.56 0.33 -11.96
CA SER A 7 8.35 -0.61 -13.06
C SER A 7 9.38 -1.74 -13.06
N ILE A 8 8.92 -2.96 -13.26
CA ILE A 8 9.75 -4.16 -13.48
C ILE A 8 9.99 -4.46 -14.96
N ALA A 9 9.71 -3.52 -15.86
CA ALA A 9 9.87 -3.73 -17.30
C ALA A 9 11.32 -4.09 -17.65
N GLY A 10 11.50 -5.12 -18.48
CA GLY A 10 12.79 -5.67 -18.85
C GLY A 10 13.39 -6.63 -17.83
N SER A 11 13.52 -6.24 -16.58
CA SER A 11 13.95 -7.08 -15.45
C SER A 11 13.42 -6.52 -14.13
N MET A 12 13.10 -7.40 -13.18
CA MET A 12 12.69 -6.97 -11.85
C MET A 12 13.78 -6.15 -11.13
N VAL A 13 15.05 -6.45 -11.37
CA VAL A 13 16.19 -5.74 -10.78
C VAL A 13 16.23 -4.27 -11.21
N ASN A 14 15.64 -3.92 -12.36
CA ASN A 14 15.53 -2.52 -12.80
C ASN A 14 14.80 -1.64 -11.80
N ALA A 15 13.77 -2.18 -11.10
CA ALA A 15 13.07 -1.44 -10.06
C ALA A 15 13.99 -1.12 -8.85
N LEU A 16 14.87 -2.04 -8.47
CA LEU A 16 15.85 -1.83 -7.40
C LEU A 16 16.88 -0.76 -7.78
N ASN A 17 17.43 -0.86 -9.01
CA ASN A 17 18.41 0.09 -9.51
C ASN A 17 17.83 1.50 -9.69
N GLU A 18 16.59 1.61 -10.17
CA GLU A 18 15.93 2.90 -10.29
C GLU A 18 15.60 3.49 -8.90
N GLY A 19 15.17 2.65 -7.95
CA GLY A 19 14.94 3.08 -6.57
C GLY A 19 16.19 3.64 -5.90
N GLU A 20 17.33 2.95 -6.02
CA GLU A 20 18.62 3.44 -5.53
C GLU A 20 19.02 4.77 -6.19
N LYS A 21 18.95 4.85 -7.52
CA LYS A 21 19.26 6.06 -8.30
C LYS A 21 18.41 7.26 -7.86
N LEU A 22 17.15 7.04 -7.49
CA LEU A 22 16.24 8.06 -6.98
C LEU A 22 16.45 8.38 -5.49
N GLY A 23 17.33 7.65 -4.80
CA GLY A 23 17.66 7.85 -3.37
C GLY A 23 16.57 7.37 -2.42
N PHE A 24 15.83 6.32 -2.81
CA PHE A 24 14.88 5.61 -1.96
C PHE A 24 15.56 4.57 -1.07
N ASP A 25 14.89 4.17 -0.02
CA ASP A 25 15.34 3.15 0.96
C ASP A 25 14.62 1.81 0.75
N CYS A 26 13.63 1.75 -0.11
CA CYS A 26 12.81 0.58 -0.44
C CYS A 26 12.04 0.81 -1.75
N VAL A 27 11.35 -0.23 -2.23
CA VAL A 27 10.50 -0.14 -3.41
C VAL A 27 9.23 -0.96 -3.23
N GLN A 28 8.19 -0.60 -3.99
CA GLN A 28 7.06 -1.46 -4.28
C GLN A 28 7.08 -1.86 -5.75
N VAL A 29 6.73 -3.11 -6.01
CA VAL A 29 6.67 -3.65 -7.37
C VAL A 29 5.44 -4.52 -7.57
N PHE A 30 5.02 -4.71 -8.83
CA PHE A 30 4.29 -5.91 -9.20
C PHE A 30 5.30 -7.03 -9.47
N THR A 31 5.00 -8.27 -9.09
CA THR A 31 5.87 -9.42 -9.39
C THR A 31 5.62 -10.03 -10.77
N LYS A 32 4.61 -9.50 -11.47
CA LYS A 32 4.18 -9.89 -12.83
C LYS A 32 3.35 -8.78 -13.47
N ASN A 33 2.89 -8.97 -14.69
CA ASN A 33 1.91 -8.07 -15.29
C ASN A 33 0.57 -8.16 -14.52
N GLN A 34 0.19 -7.06 -13.90
CA GLN A 34 -1.00 -6.95 -13.04
C GLN A 34 -2.35 -7.07 -13.78
N GLN A 35 -2.33 -7.05 -15.11
CA GLN A 35 -3.52 -7.18 -15.96
C GLN A 35 -3.75 -8.61 -16.49
N GLN A 36 -2.94 -9.57 -16.05
CA GLN A 36 -3.00 -10.95 -16.54
C GLN A 36 -3.28 -11.93 -15.39
N TRP A 37 -4.23 -12.86 -15.64
CA TRP A 37 -4.57 -13.93 -14.70
C TRP A 37 -3.44 -14.96 -14.54
N LYS A 38 -2.65 -15.17 -15.59
CA LYS A 38 -1.53 -16.13 -15.58
C LYS A 38 -0.21 -15.42 -15.84
N ALA A 39 0.83 -15.87 -15.18
CA ALA A 39 2.19 -15.43 -15.42
C ALA A 39 3.10 -16.62 -15.70
N LYS A 40 4.22 -16.37 -16.39
CA LYS A 40 5.29 -17.35 -16.47
C LYS A 40 5.91 -17.55 -15.10
N PRO A 41 6.42 -18.75 -14.79
CA PRO A 41 7.23 -18.97 -13.59
C PRO A 41 8.36 -17.92 -13.51
N LEU A 42 8.81 -17.64 -12.28
CA LEU A 42 9.98 -16.81 -12.08
C LEU A 42 11.21 -17.51 -12.64
N ASP A 43 12.03 -16.80 -13.40
CA ASP A 43 13.32 -17.29 -13.88
C ASP A 43 14.30 -17.36 -12.70
N GLU A 44 14.98 -18.49 -12.55
CA GLU A 44 15.91 -18.71 -11.42
C GLU A 44 17.11 -17.75 -11.44
N GLY A 45 17.59 -17.38 -12.65
CA GLY A 45 18.68 -16.41 -12.80
C GLY A 45 18.26 -15.05 -12.29
N MET A 46 17.08 -14.60 -12.71
CA MET A 46 16.48 -13.34 -12.26
C MET A 46 16.21 -13.34 -10.75
N VAL A 47 15.75 -14.46 -10.18
CA VAL A 47 15.57 -14.59 -8.71
C VAL A 47 16.91 -14.41 -7.98
N ARG A 48 17.97 -15.08 -8.45
CA ARG A 48 19.31 -14.92 -7.86
C ARG A 48 19.81 -13.48 -7.92
N GLU A 49 19.65 -12.82 -9.08
CA GLU A 49 20.02 -11.40 -9.26
C GLU A 49 19.24 -10.50 -8.30
N TRP A 50 17.92 -10.68 -8.23
CA TRP A 50 17.06 -9.91 -7.33
C TRP A 50 17.50 -10.05 -5.87
N LEU A 51 17.69 -11.28 -5.38
CA LEU A 51 18.11 -11.55 -4.00
C LEU A 51 19.52 -11.05 -3.69
N ALA A 52 20.44 -11.10 -4.66
CA ALA A 52 21.77 -10.52 -4.51
C ALA A 52 21.69 -9.00 -4.40
N ARG A 53 20.92 -8.35 -5.29
CA ARG A 53 20.79 -6.89 -5.33
C ARG A 53 20.09 -6.32 -4.11
N THR A 54 19.05 -7.00 -3.61
CA THR A 54 18.36 -6.56 -2.38
C THR A 54 19.27 -6.60 -1.16
N ARG A 55 20.17 -7.60 -1.05
CA ARG A 55 21.18 -7.68 0.01
C ARG A 55 22.25 -6.59 -0.12
N GLU A 56 22.75 -6.36 -1.34
CA GLU A 56 23.70 -5.28 -1.60
C GLU A 56 23.18 -3.90 -1.18
N LEU A 57 21.88 -3.65 -1.41
CA LEU A 57 21.21 -2.42 -1.00
C LEU A 57 20.82 -2.41 0.50
N ALA A 58 20.99 -3.50 1.23
CA ALA A 58 20.50 -3.70 2.60
C ALA A 58 18.97 -3.46 2.74
N TRP A 59 18.19 -3.76 1.68
CA TRP A 59 16.74 -3.60 1.67
C TRP A 59 16.00 -4.84 2.14
N ASP A 60 16.70 -5.92 2.41
CA ASP A 60 16.21 -7.17 3.00
C ASP A 60 16.07 -7.14 4.53
N SER A 61 16.40 -6.00 5.15
CA SER A 61 16.36 -5.79 6.60
C SER A 61 15.95 -4.36 6.97
N GLY A 62 15.81 -4.08 8.25
CA GLY A 62 15.55 -2.71 8.74
C GLY A 62 14.11 -2.22 8.71
N GLY A 63 13.19 -2.93 8.07
CA GLY A 63 11.76 -2.64 8.06
C GLY A 63 11.03 -3.07 9.34
N PRO A 64 9.68 -3.11 9.34
CA PRO A 64 8.89 -3.60 10.47
C PRO A 64 9.27 -5.01 10.87
N ASP A 65 9.28 -5.29 12.18
CA ASP A 65 9.59 -6.62 12.74
C ASP A 65 10.96 -7.18 12.30
N GLY A 66 11.91 -6.30 11.93
CA GLY A 66 13.25 -6.70 11.46
C GLY A 66 13.30 -7.29 10.05
N ARG A 67 12.17 -7.30 9.34
CA ARG A 67 12.08 -7.72 7.93
C ARG A 67 12.52 -6.59 7.00
N GLY A 68 12.71 -6.88 5.71
CA GLY A 68 13.02 -5.88 4.70
C GLY A 68 11.88 -4.88 4.46
N GLY A 69 12.17 -3.82 3.72
CA GLY A 69 11.21 -2.77 3.35
C GLY A 69 10.60 -2.94 1.96
N ILE A 70 10.92 -4.03 1.25
CA ILE A 70 10.39 -4.27 -0.10
C ILE A 70 8.94 -4.73 -0.01
N VAL A 71 8.11 -4.17 -0.87
CA VAL A 71 6.67 -4.41 -0.93
C VAL A 71 6.29 -4.93 -2.32
N SER A 72 5.38 -5.87 -2.40
CA SER A 72 4.66 -6.18 -3.63
C SER A 72 3.22 -5.69 -3.53
N HIS A 73 2.66 -5.23 -4.64
CA HIS A 73 1.22 -5.04 -4.77
C HIS A 73 0.63 -6.15 -5.63
N ALA A 74 -0.48 -6.72 -5.20
CA ALA A 74 -1.14 -7.77 -5.96
C ALA A 74 -1.91 -7.20 -7.16
N SER A 75 -2.23 -8.07 -8.11
CA SER A 75 -3.03 -7.73 -9.29
C SER A 75 -4.40 -7.14 -8.92
N TYR A 76 -4.82 -6.09 -9.63
CA TYR A 76 -6.16 -5.49 -9.49
C TYR A 76 -7.29 -6.40 -9.99
N LEU A 77 -6.98 -7.52 -10.64
CA LEU A 77 -7.97 -8.51 -11.06
C LEU A 77 -8.54 -9.31 -9.89
N ILE A 78 -7.85 -9.35 -8.77
CA ILE A 78 -8.21 -10.14 -7.59
C ILE A 78 -9.42 -9.51 -6.89
N ASN A 79 -10.47 -10.31 -6.69
CA ASN A 79 -11.62 -9.97 -5.88
C ASN A 79 -11.99 -11.15 -4.96
N LEU A 80 -11.42 -11.14 -3.74
CA LEU A 80 -11.65 -12.20 -2.76
C LEU A 80 -13.06 -12.16 -2.13
N ALA A 81 -13.79 -11.05 -2.32
CA ALA A 81 -15.16 -10.86 -1.84
C ALA A 81 -16.23 -11.28 -2.84
N SER A 82 -15.86 -11.77 -4.03
CA SER A 82 -16.80 -12.07 -5.11
C SER A 82 -17.76 -13.22 -4.75
N ILE A 83 -19.06 -13.03 -5.03
CA ILE A 83 -20.07 -14.09 -4.97
C ILE A 83 -20.08 -14.98 -6.22
N ASN A 84 -19.44 -14.53 -7.29
CA ASN A 84 -19.23 -15.36 -8.47
C ASN A 84 -18.11 -16.37 -8.17
N ASP A 85 -18.46 -17.65 -8.10
CA ASP A 85 -17.51 -18.71 -7.72
C ASP A 85 -16.34 -18.83 -8.67
N ASP A 86 -16.53 -18.65 -9.97
CA ASP A 86 -15.42 -18.74 -10.94
C ASP A 86 -14.44 -17.58 -10.79
N LEU A 87 -14.95 -16.36 -10.58
CA LEU A 87 -14.10 -15.20 -10.30
C LEU A 87 -13.38 -15.35 -8.95
N TRP A 88 -14.08 -15.83 -7.93
CA TRP A 88 -13.50 -16.08 -6.62
C TRP A 88 -12.38 -17.12 -6.68
N ARG A 89 -12.61 -18.29 -7.33
CA ARG A 89 -11.56 -19.32 -7.50
C ARG A 89 -10.34 -18.77 -8.24
N LYS A 90 -10.56 -18.08 -9.37
CA LYS A 90 -9.48 -17.41 -10.11
C LYS A 90 -8.73 -16.40 -9.25
N SER A 91 -9.43 -15.66 -8.39
CA SER A 91 -8.82 -14.69 -7.47
C SER A 91 -7.98 -15.37 -6.41
N VAL A 92 -8.46 -16.48 -5.82
CA VAL A 92 -7.70 -17.29 -4.86
C VAL A 92 -6.46 -17.91 -5.53
N ASP A 93 -6.60 -18.45 -6.74
CA ASP A 93 -5.47 -19.03 -7.48
C ASP A 93 -4.41 -17.98 -7.79
N LEU A 94 -4.84 -16.81 -8.27
CA LEU A 94 -3.94 -15.71 -8.58
C LEU A 94 -3.25 -15.16 -7.33
N MET A 95 -3.98 -14.96 -6.23
CA MET A 95 -3.41 -14.50 -4.96
C MET A 95 -2.43 -15.53 -4.38
N THR A 96 -2.70 -16.83 -4.58
CA THR A 96 -1.76 -17.91 -4.21
C THR A 96 -0.44 -17.77 -4.99
N ASP A 97 -0.50 -17.53 -6.32
CA ASP A 97 0.70 -17.28 -7.15
C ASP A 97 1.45 -16.04 -6.68
N GLU A 98 0.75 -14.93 -6.39
CA GLU A 98 1.37 -13.71 -5.87
C GLU A 98 2.11 -13.94 -4.53
N ILE A 99 1.53 -14.71 -3.61
CA ILE A 99 2.17 -15.09 -2.34
C ILE A 99 3.41 -15.96 -2.60
N HIS A 100 3.34 -16.95 -3.50
CA HIS A 100 4.48 -17.79 -3.87
C HIS A 100 5.63 -16.96 -4.46
N ARG A 101 5.31 -16.00 -5.33
CA ARG A 101 6.31 -15.11 -5.94
C ARG A 101 6.97 -14.22 -4.89
N CYS A 102 6.19 -13.66 -3.96
CA CYS A 102 6.73 -12.89 -2.84
C CYS A 102 7.67 -13.73 -1.97
N GLU A 103 7.26 -14.94 -1.61
CA GLU A 103 8.10 -15.84 -0.81
C GLU A 103 9.42 -16.18 -1.52
N THR A 104 9.36 -16.52 -2.82
CA THR A 104 10.54 -16.83 -3.66
C THR A 104 11.49 -15.63 -3.77
N LEU A 105 10.96 -14.42 -3.85
CA LEU A 105 11.72 -13.17 -3.97
C LEU A 105 12.11 -12.56 -2.61
N ALA A 106 11.79 -13.23 -1.51
CA ALA A 106 11.96 -12.73 -0.14
C ALA A 106 11.31 -11.34 0.08
N ILE A 107 10.19 -11.07 -0.60
CA ILE A 107 9.39 -9.86 -0.40
C ILE A 107 8.49 -10.08 0.81
N PRO A 108 8.66 -9.32 1.91
CA PRO A 108 7.96 -9.61 3.16
C PRO A 108 6.49 -9.21 3.16
N TYR A 109 6.08 -8.23 2.34
CA TYR A 109 4.74 -7.62 2.39
C TYR A 109 4.08 -7.65 1.01
N LEU A 110 2.89 -8.26 0.94
CA LEU A 110 2.03 -8.27 -0.23
C LEU A 110 0.78 -7.44 0.06
N VAL A 111 0.68 -6.27 -0.53
CA VAL A 111 -0.47 -5.36 -0.42
C VAL A 111 -1.53 -5.74 -1.43
N HIS A 112 -2.79 -5.67 -1.05
CA HIS A 112 -3.91 -5.83 -1.98
C HIS A 112 -5.19 -5.18 -1.44
N HIS A 113 -6.06 -4.77 -2.35
CA HIS A 113 -7.43 -4.39 -2.00
C HIS A 113 -8.23 -5.63 -1.56
N PRO A 114 -9.04 -5.57 -0.49
CA PRO A 114 -9.79 -6.73 -0.01
C PRO A 114 -10.77 -7.30 -1.03
N GLY A 115 -11.37 -6.44 -1.86
CA GLY A 115 -12.35 -6.81 -2.87
C GLY A 115 -13.65 -6.02 -2.76
N SER A 116 -14.66 -6.51 -3.50
CA SER A 116 -15.96 -5.86 -3.64
C SER A 116 -17.08 -6.91 -3.68
N PHE A 117 -18.14 -6.67 -2.91
CA PHE A 117 -19.31 -7.57 -2.80
C PHE A 117 -20.37 -7.29 -3.87
N VAL A 118 -19.99 -6.99 -5.09
CA VAL A 118 -20.93 -6.68 -6.19
C VAL A 118 -22.06 -7.72 -6.29
N GLY A 119 -23.31 -7.23 -6.26
CA GLY A 119 -24.51 -8.10 -6.34
C GLY A 119 -24.87 -8.82 -5.04
N SER A 120 -24.27 -8.43 -3.90
CA SER A 120 -24.49 -9.03 -2.58
C SER A 120 -24.44 -7.98 -1.47
N ASP A 121 -24.11 -8.37 -0.26
CA ASP A 121 -23.98 -7.50 0.91
C ASP A 121 -22.60 -7.63 1.59
N LEU A 122 -22.32 -6.73 2.51
CA LEU A 122 -21.04 -6.69 3.22
C LEU A 122 -20.78 -7.97 4.04
N PRO A 123 -21.72 -8.53 4.82
CA PRO A 123 -21.50 -9.78 5.55
C PRO A 123 -21.08 -10.94 4.64
N THR A 124 -21.74 -11.10 3.50
CA THR A 124 -21.39 -12.11 2.50
C THR A 124 -20.00 -11.88 1.93
N GLY A 125 -19.66 -10.64 1.58
CA GLY A 125 -18.33 -10.29 1.10
C GLY A 125 -17.22 -10.59 2.11
N LEU A 126 -17.45 -10.28 3.39
CA LEU A 126 -16.52 -10.59 4.48
C LEU A 126 -16.34 -12.10 4.67
N GLN A 127 -17.43 -12.87 4.57
CA GLN A 127 -17.37 -14.34 4.63
C GLN A 127 -16.54 -14.92 3.46
N ARG A 128 -16.74 -14.41 2.24
CA ARG A 128 -15.96 -14.85 1.07
C ARG A 128 -14.46 -14.55 1.22
N ILE A 129 -14.10 -13.41 1.81
CA ILE A 129 -12.70 -13.07 2.11
C ILE A 129 -12.13 -14.04 3.15
N GLU A 130 -12.87 -14.31 4.24
CA GLU A 130 -12.45 -15.27 5.27
C GLU A 130 -12.19 -16.66 4.68
N ASP A 131 -13.10 -17.17 3.85
CA ASP A 131 -12.96 -18.47 3.18
C ASP A 131 -11.76 -18.49 2.22
N ALA A 132 -11.55 -17.39 1.48
CA ALA A 132 -10.39 -17.23 0.61
C ALA A 132 -9.08 -17.32 1.41
N TYR A 133 -8.98 -16.64 2.54
CA TYR A 133 -7.77 -16.69 3.37
C TYR A 133 -7.53 -18.05 4.02
N ALA A 134 -8.60 -18.77 4.40
CA ALA A 134 -8.48 -20.14 4.87
C ALA A 134 -7.80 -21.04 3.83
N GLU A 135 -8.20 -20.88 2.56
CA GLU A 135 -7.62 -21.63 1.44
C GLU A 135 -6.20 -21.13 1.10
N LEU A 136 -5.97 -19.84 1.05
CA LEU A 136 -4.66 -19.23 0.78
C LEU A 136 -3.61 -19.69 1.78
N PHE A 137 -3.90 -19.61 3.09
CA PHE A 137 -2.93 -19.98 4.11
C PHE A 137 -2.75 -21.49 4.26
N ARG A 138 -3.75 -22.28 3.89
CA ARG A 138 -3.62 -23.72 3.74
C ARG A 138 -2.64 -24.08 2.60
N ARG A 139 -2.79 -23.43 1.42
CA ARG A 139 -1.92 -23.66 0.24
C ARG A 139 -0.49 -23.15 0.45
N THR A 140 -0.32 -22.11 1.25
CA THR A 140 0.97 -21.46 1.52
C THR A 140 1.44 -21.69 2.97
N LYS A 141 1.16 -22.89 3.50
CA LYS A 141 1.60 -23.26 4.86
C LYS A 141 3.11 -23.18 4.99
N GLY A 142 3.59 -22.55 6.06
CA GLY A 142 5.01 -22.37 6.34
C GLY A 142 5.64 -21.14 5.68
N PHE A 143 4.94 -20.42 4.82
CA PHE A 143 5.44 -19.19 4.23
C PHE A 143 5.44 -18.02 5.22
N ARG A 144 6.33 -17.07 4.99
CA ARG A 144 6.56 -15.91 5.86
C ARG A 144 5.98 -14.62 5.31
N THR A 145 5.59 -14.61 4.04
CA THR A 145 4.96 -13.43 3.38
C THR A 145 3.71 -13.01 4.15
N VAL A 146 3.64 -11.73 4.48
CA VAL A 146 2.52 -11.10 5.17
C VAL A 146 1.61 -10.45 4.14
N SER A 147 0.33 -10.84 4.16
CA SER A 147 -0.71 -10.21 3.35
C SER A 147 -1.20 -8.95 4.05
N CYS A 148 -1.12 -7.80 3.39
CA CYS A 148 -1.52 -6.51 3.92
C CYS A 148 -2.83 -6.07 3.27
N LEU A 149 -3.91 -6.10 4.05
CA LEU A 149 -5.21 -5.56 3.65
C LEU A 149 -5.12 -4.05 3.50
N GLU A 150 -5.36 -3.54 2.31
CA GLU A 150 -5.30 -2.11 2.05
C GLU A 150 -6.64 -1.43 2.35
N GLY A 151 -6.56 -0.28 3.06
CA GLY A 151 -7.70 0.61 3.20
C GLY A 151 -8.07 1.25 1.86
N THR A 152 -9.33 1.13 1.45
CA THR A 152 -9.84 1.61 0.16
C THR A 152 -10.65 2.89 0.31
N VAL A 153 -11.01 3.54 -0.79
CA VAL A 153 -11.90 4.72 -0.77
C VAL A 153 -13.34 4.38 -0.36
N GLY A 154 -13.71 3.10 -0.33
CA GLY A 154 -15.06 2.65 0.02
C GLY A 154 -16.13 3.14 -0.97
N ALA A 155 -15.82 3.14 -2.28
CA ALA A 155 -16.78 3.44 -3.32
C ALA A 155 -17.67 2.23 -3.63
N GLY A 156 -18.97 2.45 -3.77
CA GLY A 156 -19.94 1.38 -4.10
C GLY A 156 -19.90 0.22 -3.10
N SER A 157 -19.62 -0.98 -3.60
CA SER A 157 -19.52 -2.22 -2.83
C SER A 157 -18.09 -2.59 -2.41
N THR A 158 -17.11 -1.69 -2.57
CA THR A 158 -15.71 -1.94 -2.20
C THR A 158 -15.55 -2.01 -0.69
N ILE A 159 -14.91 -3.08 -0.20
CA ILE A 159 -14.64 -3.31 1.22
C ILE A 159 -13.34 -2.62 1.61
N GLY A 160 -13.21 -2.21 2.90
CA GLY A 160 -11.99 -1.60 3.43
C GLY A 160 -12.03 -0.08 3.53
N GLY A 161 -13.15 0.57 3.14
CA GLY A 161 -13.30 2.02 3.27
C GLY A 161 -13.54 2.51 4.71
N ARG A 162 -13.58 1.62 5.69
CA ARG A 162 -13.74 1.92 7.12
C ARG A 162 -12.79 1.04 7.93
N PHE A 163 -12.27 1.59 9.02
CA PHE A 163 -11.37 0.83 9.92
C PHE A 163 -12.07 -0.37 10.55
N GLU A 164 -13.38 -0.28 10.79
CA GLU A 164 -14.17 -1.42 11.28
C GLU A 164 -14.12 -2.60 10.30
N HIS A 165 -14.19 -2.35 8.98
CA HIS A 165 -14.07 -3.42 7.97
C HIS A 165 -12.69 -4.09 8.03
N LEU A 166 -11.61 -3.29 8.16
CA LEU A 166 -10.25 -3.80 8.26
C LEU A 166 -10.05 -4.62 9.53
N ALA A 167 -10.50 -4.10 10.67
CA ALA A 167 -10.40 -4.79 11.96
C ALA A 167 -11.16 -6.12 11.94
N GLU A 168 -12.42 -6.13 11.49
CA GLU A 168 -13.25 -7.33 11.40
C GLU A 168 -12.63 -8.37 10.47
N MET A 169 -12.18 -7.97 9.27
CA MET A 169 -11.52 -8.90 8.35
C MET A 169 -10.30 -9.57 9.00
N ARG A 170 -9.42 -8.77 9.63
CA ARG A 170 -8.22 -9.31 10.27
C ARG A 170 -8.56 -10.26 11.41
N GLU A 171 -9.53 -9.91 12.25
CA GLU A 171 -9.99 -10.74 13.38
C GLU A 171 -10.54 -12.08 12.88
N ARG A 172 -11.46 -12.06 11.92
CA ARG A 172 -12.07 -13.27 11.33
C ARG A 172 -11.01 -14.16 10.66
N ILE A 173 -10.12 -13.58 9.86
CA ILE A 173 -9.04 -14.33 9.19
C ILE A 173 -8.09 -14.94 10.23
N ALA A 174 -7.67 -14.17 11.24
CA ALA A 174 -6.77 -14.65 12.28
C ALA A 174 -7.37 -15.81 13.07
N ALA A 175 -8.64 -15.70 13.46
CA ALA A 175 -9.37 -16.77 14.15
C ALA A 175 -9.51 -18.02 13.28
N ARG A 176 -9.87 -17.85 12.01
CA ARG A 176 -10.12 -18.94 11.07
C ARG A 176 -8.87 -19.72 10.68
N THR A 177 -7.72 -19.04 10.57
CA THR A 177 -6.48 -19.59 10.04
C THR A 177 -5.41 -19.88 11.09
N ALA A 178 -5.61 -19.44 12.33
CA ALA A 178 -4.60 -19.45 13.40
C ALA A 178 -3.24 -18.85 12.98
N SER A 179 -3.28 -17.86 12.06
CA SER A 179 -2.07 -17.24 11.47
C SER A 179 -2.12 -15.71 11.57
N PRO A 180 -2.27 -15.11 12.78
CA PRO A 180 -2.42 -13.68 12.97
C PRO A 180 -1.22 -12.87 12.49
N ASP A 181 -0.03 -13.47 12.46
CA ASP A 181 1.22 -12.82 12.05
C ASP A 181 1.38 -12.71 10.53
N ARG A 182 0.52 -13.38 9.77
CA ARG A 182 0.52 -13.36 8.31
C ARG A 182 -0.51 -12.41 7.70
N ILE A 183 -1.28 -11.71 8.54
CA ILE A 183 -2.28 -10.74 8.11
C ILE A 183 -2.04 -9.39 8.81
N ALA A 184 -1.92 -8.33 8.01
CA ALA A 184 -1.60 -6.99 8.45
C ALA A 184 -2.36 -5.95 7.62
N PHE A 185 -1.99 -4.68 7.74
CA PHE A 185 -2.64 -3.58 7.04
C PHE A 185 -1.65 -2.77 6.21
N CYS A 186 -2.18 -2.23 5.11
CA CYS A 186 -1.66 -1.09 4.39
C CYS A 186 -2.67 0.06 4.51
N LEU A 187 -2.21 1.27 4.78
CA LEU A 187 -3.02 2.48 4.65
C LEU A 187 -2.53 3.31 3.48
N ASP A 188 -3.46 3.86 2.69
CA ASP A 188 -3.18 4.86 1.67
C ASP A 188 -3.76 6.20 2.10
N THR A 189 -2.96 7.26 2.12
CA THR A 189 -3.39 8.60 2.55
C THR A 189 -4.45 9.19 1.62
N CYS A 190 -4.36 8.94 0.31
CA CYS A 190 -5.40 9.33 -0.64
C CYS A 190 -6.71 8.58 -0.38
N HIS A 191 -6.63 7.25 -0.20
CA HIS A 191 -7.82 6.44 0.08
C HIS A 191 -8.48 6.84 1.39
N LEU A 192 -7.72 7.03 2.46
CA LEU A 192 -8.24 7.52 3.74
C LEU A 192 -9.00 8.84 3.57
N HIS A 193 -8.36 9.83 2.92
CA HIS A 193 -8.98 11.13 2.70
C HIS A 193 -10.27 11.01 1.87
N ALA A 194 -10.22 10.27 0.77
CA ALA A 194 -11.37 10.03 -0.08
C ALA A 194 -12.47 9.20 0.60
N ALA A 195 -12.12 8.30 1.53
CA ALA A 195 -13.07 7.54 2.34
C ALA A 195 -13.81 8.39 3.38
N GLY A 196 -13.24 9.55 3.78
CA GLY A 196 -13.83 10.46 4.74
C GLY A 196 -12.99 10.68 6.02
N TYR A 197 -11.84 10.00 6.14
CA TYR A 197 -10.85 10.29 7.17
C TYR A 197 -10.06 11.54 6.74
N ASP A 198 -10.56 12.71 7.13
CA ASP A 198 -9.99 13.98 6.65
C ASP A 198 -8.53 14.16 7.11
N LEU A 199 -7.63 14.35 6.15
CA LEU A 199 -6.20 14.59 6.38
C LEU A 199 -5.79 16.03 6.03
N SER A 200 -6.73 16.97 5.92
CA SER A 200 -6.46 18.37 5.53
C SER A 200 -5.63 19.11 6.57
N THR A 201 -5.67 18.70 7.83
CA THR A 201 -4.88 19.32 8.91
C THR A 201 -4.06 18.29 9.68
N ARG A 202 -3.01 18.77 10.36
CA ARG A 202 -2.16 17.92 11.18
C ARG A 202 -2.92 17.28 12.34
N ASP A 203 -3.86 17.98 12.96
CA ASP A 203 -4.62 17.47 14.09
C ASP A 203 -5.64 16.41 13.64
N GLN A 204 -6.28 16.59 12.49
CA GLN A 204 -7.09 15.55 11.86
C GLN A 204 -6.25 14.31 11.54
N GLY A 205 -5.05 14.48 10.97
CA GLY A 205 -4.15 13.35 10.72
C GLY A 205 -3.76 12.59 12.00
N ARG A 206 -3.56 13.29 13.13
CA ARG A 206 -3.33 12.66 14.44
C ARG A 206 -4.57 11.90 14.92
N ALA A 207 -5.75 12.48 14.79
CA ALA A 207 -7.01 11.84 15.17
C ALA A 207 -7.26 10.56 14.36
N VAL A 208 -7.01 10.59 13.04
CA VAL A 208 -7.12 9.42 12.17
C VAL A 208 -6.14 8.31 12.58
N LEU A 209 -4.88 8.64 12.90
CA LEU A 209 -3.92 7.64 13.41
C LEU A 209 -4.34 7.06 14.75
N ALA A 210 -4.87 7.88 15.66
CA ALA A 210 -5.35 7.43 16.95
C ALA A 210 -6.57 6.49 16.82
N GLU A 211 -7.50 6.81 15.93
CA GLU A 211 -8.65 5.95 15.62
C GLU A 211 -8.21 4.63 15.00
N PHE A 212 -7.27 4.66 14.05
CA PHE A 212 -6.71 3.44 13.48
C PHE A 212 -6.02 2.58 14.54
N ASP A 213 -5.23 3.17 15.43
CA ASP A 213 -4.56 2.43 16.50
C ASP A 213 -5.58 1.77 17.46
N GLN A 214 -6.61 2.52 17.83
CA GLN A 214 -7.68 2.00 18.70
C GLN A 214 -8.43 0.81 18.09
N ARG A 215 -8.71 0.84 16.79
CA ARG A 215 -9.54 -0.18 16.12
C ARG A 215 -8.74 -1.34 15.54
N CYS A 216 -7.61 -1.05 14.95
CA CYS A 216 -6.82 -2.01 14.17
C CYS A 216 -5.50 -2.37 14.85
N GLY A 217 -5.01 -1.51 15.74
CA GLY A 217 -3.70 -1.58 16.37
C GLY A 217 -2.58 -1.16 15.41
N LEU A 218 -1.89 -0.08 15.73
CA LEU A 218 -0.81 0.47 14.90
C LEU A 218 0.32 -0.53 14.64
N LYS A 219 0.57 -1.46 15.56
CA LYS A 219 1.54 -2.56 15.40
C LYS A 219 1.25 -3.47 14.20
N ASN A 220 -0.01 -3.52 13.76
CA ASN A 220 -0.45 -4.32 12.61
C ASN A 220 -0.32 -3.57 11.27
N LEU A 221 0.02 -2.28 11.26
CA LEU A 221 0.34 -1.52 10.06
C LEU A 221 1.75 -1.86 9.61
N LYS A 222 1.91 -2.34 8.38
CA LYS A 222 3.23 -2.76 7.84
C LYS A 222 3.64 -1.97 6.61
N VAL A 223 2.71 -1.35 5.91
CA VAL A 223 2.94 -0.54 4.71
C VAL A 223 2.10 0.72 4.78
N LEU A 224 2.65 1.82 4.29
CA LEU A 224 1.94 3.08 4.12
C LEU A 224 2.13 3.57 2.68
N HIS A 225 1.04 3.66 1.91
CA HIS A 225 1.04 4.39 0.66
C HIS A 225 0.84 5.88 0.96
N VAL A 226 1.74 6.71 0.45
CA VAL A 226 1.75 8.15 0.74
C VAL A 226 1.50 8.91 -0.55
N ASN A 227 0.25 9.23 -0.80
CA ASN A 227 -0.24 9.90 -1.99
C ASN A 227 -1.10 11.09 -1.60
N ASP A 228 -0.96 12.22 -2.30
CA ASP A 228 -1.95 13.29 -2.18
C ASP A 228 -3.22 12.94 -2.96
N SER A 229 -4.31 13.66 -2.74
CA SER A 229 -5.61 13.34 -3.33
C SER A 229 -6.08 14.45 -4.26
N LYS A 230 -6.50 14.07 -5.47
CA LYS A 230 -7.24 14.98 -6.39
C LYS A 230 -8.66 15.24 -5.93
N GLY A 231 -9.20 14.37 -5.06
CA GLY A 231 -10.54 14.51 -4.49
C GLY A 231 -10.54 15.14 -3.10
N LYS A 232 -11.65 15.76 -2.74
CA LYS A 232 -11.91 16.24 -1.37
C LYS A 232 -12.09 15.07 -0.41
N ALA A 233 -12.07 15.36 0.89
CA ALA A 233 -12.49 14.41 1.91
C ALA A 233 -13.90 13.86 1.59
N ALA A 234 -14.09 12.57 1.79
CA ALA A 234 -15.34 11.83 1.51
C ALA A 234 -15.78 11.83 0.02
N SER A 235 -14.90 12.18 -0.91
CA SER A 235 -15.23 12.19 -2.36
C SER A 235 -15.41 10.82 -2.98
N LYS A 236 -14.93 9.75 -2.33
CA LYS A 236 -14.86 8.39 -2.87
C LYS A 236 -14.07 8.29 -4.19
N LEU A 237 -13.21 9.27 -4.46
CA LEU A 237 -12.41 9.37 -5.67
C LEU A 237 -11.01 8.84 -5.43
N ASP A 238 -10.71 7.68 -6.00
CA ASP A 238 -9.37 7.12 -6.03
C ASP A 238 -8.56 7.75 -7.18
N ARG A 239 -7.89 8.88 -6.88
CA ARG A 239 -7.03 9.57 -7.83
C ARG A 239 -5.88 10.25 -7.10
N HIS A 240 -4.70 9.66 -7.24
CA HIS A 240 -3.47 10.13 -6.62
C HIS A 240 -2.97 11.43 -7.25
N GLU A 241 -2.41 12.29 -6.40
CA GLU A 241 -1.74 13.52 -6.79
C GLU A 241 -0.35 13.59 -6.13
N HIS A 242 0.51 14.46 -6.64
CA HIS A 242 1.83 14.72 -6.08
C HIS A 242 1.73 15.36 -4.70
N ILE A 243 2.65 14.98 -3.82
CA ILE A 243 2.67 15.44 -2.42
C ILE A 243 2.66 16.97 -2.34
N GLY A 244 1.65 17.54 -1.70
CA GLY A 244 1.45 18.98 -1.53
C GLY A 244 0.79 19.67 -2.72
N GLU A 245 0.28 18.92 -3.71
CA GLU A 245 -0.41 19.46 -4.88
C GLU A 245 -1.90 19.08 -4.94
N GLY A 246 -2.36 18.26 -3.97
CA GLY A 246 -3.74 17.84 -3.81
C GLY A 246 -4.43 18.43 -2.58
N TRP A 247 -5.56 17.83 -2.22
CA TRP A 247 -6.42 18.29 -1.13
C TRP A 247 -5.83 18.06 0.26
N ILE A 248 -5.03 17.01 0.45
CA ILE A 248 -4.36 16.72 1.73
C ILE A 248 -3.25 17.74 1.97
N GLY A 249 -2.43 18.02 0.97
CA GLY A 249 -1.32 18.97 1.05
C GLY A 249 -1.74 20.43 1.10
N GLY A 250 -3.04 20.73 1.00
CA GLY A 250 -3.61 22.07 1.12
C GLY A 250 -3.32 22.99 -0.06
N ALA A 251 -2.97 22.45 -1.23
CA ALA A 251 -2.60 23.21 -2.41
C ALA A 251 -3.81 23.62 -3.28
N VAL A 252 -5.01 23.61 -2.74
CA VAL A 252 -6.24 23.67 -3.52
C VAL A 252 -6.45 25.01 -4.20
N LYS A 253 -6.47 25.00 -5.54
CA LYS A 253 -7.44 25.74 -6.35
C LYS A 253 -8.50 24.74 -6.81
N ALA A 254 -9.72 24.96 -6.42
CA ALA A 254 -10.82 24.04 -6.37
C ALA A 254 -11.26 23.38 -7.70
N HIS A 255 -10.63 23.61 -8.84
CA HIS A 255 -11.19 23.22 -10.13
C HIS A 255 -10.25 22.60 -11.15
N ALA A 256 -8.95 22.42 -10.87
CA ALA A 256 -8.04 22.01 -11.94
C ALA A 256 -7.05 20.87 -11.61
N GLY A 257 -7.10 20.28 -10.45
CA GLY A 257 -6.19 19.18 -10.12
C GLY A 257 -4.70 19.56 -10.04
N THR A 258 -4.38 20.84 -10.14
CA THR A 258 -3.02 21.38 -10.04
C THR A 258 -2.99 22.51 -9.04
N GLY A 259 -2.86 22.16 -7.77
CA GLY A 259 -2.69 23.15 -6.73
C GLY A 259 -1.26 23.69 -6.70
N THR A 260 -1.08 24.93 -6.26
CA THR A 260 0.26 25.48 -6.06
C THR A 260 0.86 24.93 -4.77
N TYR A 261 1.98 24.21 -4.85
CA TYR A 261 2.72 23.71 -3.71
C TYR A 261 3.09 24.82 -2.73
N SER A 262 2.89 24.55 -1.43
CA SER A 262 3.33 25.42 -0.33
C SER A 262 3.83 24.55 0.83
N LEU A 263 5.13 24.70 1.18
CA LEU A 263 5.71 24.00 2.30
C LEU A 263 5.03 24.34 3.63
N ALA A 264 4.58 25.61 3.80
CA ALA A 264 3.89 26.02 5.02
C ALA A 264 2.54 25.33 5.20
N ARG A 265 1.81 25.09 4.11
CA ARG A 265 0.56 24.31 4.13
C ARG A 265 0.84 22.83 4.33
N LEU A 266 1.81 22.28 3.62
CA LEU A 266 2.20 20.87 3.75
C LEU A 266 2.58 20.52 5.19
N LYS A 267 3.32 21.40 5.90
CA LYS A 267 3.67 21.22 7.32
C LYS A 267 2.46 21.25 8.26
N LYS A 268 1.33 21.79 7.84
CA LYS A 268 0.07 21.84 8.60
C LYS A 268 -0.90 20.73 8.22
N SER A 269 -0.60 19.92 7.21
CA SER A 269 -1.45 18.84 6.72
C SER A 269 -1.30 17.55 7.52
N GLY A 270 -2.18 16.58 7.26
CA GLY A 270 -2.10 15.23 7.81
C GLY A 270 -0.79 14.51 7.50
N PHE A 271 -0.15 14.79 6.35
CA PHE A 271 1.17 14.24 6.05
C PHE A 271 2.18 14.52 7.17
N ALA A 272 2.15 15.72 7.76
CA ALA A 272 3.07 16.04 8.86
C ALA A 272 2.79 15.22 10.12
N ALA A 273 1.55 14.80 10.36
CA ALA A 273 1.23 13.88 11.46
C ALA A 273 1.79 12.48 11.19
N PHE A 274 1.55 11.94 9.99
CA PHE A 274 2.02 10.61 9.60
C PHE A 274 3.55 10.52 9.56
N MET A 275 4.22 11.51 8.97
CA MET A 275 5.68 11.49 8.84
C MET A 275 6.40 11.67 10.18
N ALA A 276 5.82 12.40 11.13
CA ALA A 276 6.40 12.63 12.46
C ALA A 276 6.04 11.55 13.49
N HIS A 277 5.15 10.60 13.16
CA HIS A 277 4.69 9.61 14.13
C HIS A 277 5.78 8.54 14.38
N PRO A 278 6.27 8.36 15.63
CA PRO A 278 7.39 7.46 15.91
C PRO A 278 7.10 6.00 15.57
N GLY A 279 5.86 5.51 15.77
CA GLY A 279 5.43 4.16 15.39
C GLY A 279 5.47 3.89 13.88
N LEU A 280 5.55 4.93 13.05
CA LEU A 280 5.64 4.80 11.59
C LEU A 280 7.08 4.97 11.06
N ALA A 281 8.07 5.20 11.92
CA ALA A 281 9.45 5.52 11.48
C ALA A 281 10.03 4.45 10.56
N ARG A 282 9.85 3.18 10.89
CA ARG A 282 10.41 2.01 10.17
C ARG A 282 9.50 1.43 9.10
N ILE A 283 8.24 1.88 9.00
CA ILE A 283 7.28 1.39 8.01
C ILE A 283 7.67 1.92 6.62
N PRO A 284 7.70 1.07 5.57
CA PRO A 284 7.84 1.49 4.19
C PRO A 284 6.74 2.49 3.81
N LYS A 285 7.15 3.66 3.33
CA LYS A 285 6.28 4.74 2.84
C LYS A 285 6.43 4.81 1.33
N ILE A 286 5.46 4.31 0.62
CA ILE A 286 5.50 4.09 -0.81
C ILE A 286 4.72 5.19 -1.54
N LEU A 287 5.33 5.80 -2.54
CA LEU A 287 4.70 6.71 -3.48
C LEU A 287 4.08 5.94 -4.65
N GLU A 288 2.81 6.19 -4.92
CA GLU A 288 2.10 5.70 -6.11
C GLU A 288 1.59 6.87 -6.97
N THR A 289 2.23 8.01 -6.82
CA THR A 289 1.93 9.23 -7.58
C THR A 289 2.26 9.04 -9.07
N PRO A 290 1.67 9.85 -9.97
CA PRO A 290 1.94 9.77 -11.41
C PRO A 290 3.44 9.78 -11.76
N LYS A 291 3.87 8.90 -12.66
CA LYS A 291 5.28 8.79 -13.08
C LYS A 291 5.57 9.73 -14.25
N VAL A 292 5.69 11.02 -13.93
CA VAL A 292 5.98 12.11 -14.86
C VAL A 292 7.19 12.91 -14.40
N ASN A 293 7.71 13.77 -15.26
CA ASN A 293 8.74 14.72 -14.88
C ASN A 293 8.14 16.03 -14.35
N ASP A 294 8.84 16.64 -13.43
CA ASP A 294 8.51 17.99 -12.94
C ASP A 294 8.79 19.06 -14.03
N PRO A 295 8.39 20.31 -13.83
CA PRO A 295 8.64 21.39 -14.80
C PRO A 295 10.12 21.64 -15.10
N LYS A 296 11.04 21.08 -14.32
CA LYS A 296 12.50 21.15 -14.52
C LYS A 296 13.05 19.91 -15.21
N GLY A 297 12.19 19.00 -15.67
CA GLY A 297 12.58 17.77 -16.36
C GLY A 297 13.09 16.66 -15.45
N LYS A 298 12.91 16.75 -14.12
CA LYS A 298 13.31 15.72 -13.17
C LYS A 298 12.13 14.83 -12.79
N PRO A 299 12.35 13.52 -12.53
CA PRO A 299 11.28 12.64 -12.03
C PRO A 299 10.58 13.25 -10.81
N TYR A 300 9.25 13.32 -10.85
CA TYR A 300 8.47 13.87 -9.73
C TYR A 300 8.67 13.09 -8.43
N ASP A 301 9.04 11.82 -8.52
CA ASP A 301 9.40 11.00 -7.36
C ASP A 301 10.49 11.65 -6.50
N LEU A 302 11.51 12.29 -7.11
CA LEU A 302 12.53 13.06 -6.39
C LEU A 302 11.94 14.27 -5.64
N THR A 303 10.99 14.94 -6.26
CA THR A 303 10.31 16.09 -5.65
C THR A 303 9.42 15.65 -4.50
N ASN A 304 8.63 14.59 -4.68
CA ASN A 304 7.81 14.01 -3.64
C ASN A 304 8.65 13.50 -2.46
N LEU A 305 9.72 12.76 -2.72
CA LEU A 305 10.65 12.28 -1.69
C LEU A 305 11.22 13.42 -0.85
N ARG A 306 11.69 14.49 -1.50
CA ARG A 306 12.21 15.67 -0.80
C ARG A 306 11.16 16.31 0.09
N ARG A 307 9.92 16.46 -0.40
CA ARG A 307 8.80 17.02 0.36
C ARG A 307 8.47 16.19 1.60
N LEU A 308 8.48 14.86 1.49
CA LEU A 308 8.24 13.96 2.62
C LEU A 308 9.40 13.98 3.64
N LYS A 309 10.64 13.99 3.18
CA LYS A 309 11.82 14.09 4.07
C LYS A 309 11.80 15.38 4.91
N LEU A 310 11.32 16.50 4.36
CA LEU A 310 11.14 17.76 5.11
C LEU A 310 10.10 17.69 6.23
N LEU A 311 9.19 16.72 6.20
CA LEU A 311 8.17 16.49 7.23
C LEU A 311 8.64 15.52 8.32
N SER A 312 9.66 14.71 8.03
CA SER A 312 10.17 13.67 8.92
C SER A 312 11.26 14.18 9.88
N THR A 313 11.82 15.35 9.61
CA THR A 313 12.76 15.98 10.53
C THR A 313 11.99 16.56 11.71
N PRO A 314 12.38 16.26 12.98
CA PRO A 314 11.83 16.99 14.12
C PRO A 314 11.99 18.50 13.87
N ASN A 315 10.93 19.28 14.10
CA ASN A 315 11.09 20.72 14.17
C ASN A 315 12.09 21.00 15.32
N PRO A 316 13.12 21.83 15.08
CA PRO A 316 14.01 22.26 16.15
C PRO A 316 13.26 22.97 17.27
#